data_e3f57469873594d863f97005253796d8
#
_entry.id   e3f57469873594d863f97005253796d8
#
_cell.length_a   1.000
_cell.length_b   1.000
_cell.length_c   1.000
_cell.angle_alpha   90.00
_cell.angle_beta   90.00
_cell.angle_gamma   90.00
#
_symmetry.space_group_name_H-M   'P 1'
#
loop_
_entity.id
_entity.type
_entity.pdbx_description
1 polymer ?
#
loop_
_entity_poly.entity_id
_entity_poly.type
_entity_poly.pdbx_seq_one_letter_code
_entity_poly.pdbx_strand_id
1 'polypeptide(L)'
;HLEVRLTDYAVMGIFQVLPLIFKFIQFVKQAGRYLETERPDAVILVDFPGFNWWIAKKAKALGIPVFYYLPPQLWAWAPWRIRRVRKNIDYVLSGLKFEKEWYESRGVKVDYIGHPFFDEVASKPLDQNVLHELTHTGEKIVGILPGSRTSEVTRNFPVMLEIIRQLSQQFPQAIFPVACYREAHLELCRNFMEQQQASQLPIRFYLKKTSEIIEAAQCCLMVSGSVSLELLARKTPAVVLYRSHWGMFFMAHMFITCKYMSLPNLIAGQELMPEFPSVGSPDKDIAGINAIIGDWLGTPFSLEQTRNKLSSLYNETVIPGASAQAAEAILSRVQTGSRQKAAA
;
A
#
# COMPACT_ATOMS: atom_id res chain seq x y z
N HIS A 1 -22.93 -14.45 5.45
CA HIS A 1 -23.58 -13.79 6.60
C HIS A 1 -22.64 -12.74 7.17
N LEU A 2 -23.08 -11.47 7.36
CA LEU A 2 -22.27 -10.38 7.90
C LEU A 2 -22.67 -10.14 9.36
N GLU A 3 -21.76 -10.45 10.28
CA GLU A 3 -22.00 -10.27 11.71
C GLU A 3 -21.71 -8.86 12.22
N VAL A 4 -20.55 -8.31 11.82
CA VAL A 4 -20.09 -6.98 12.26
C VAL A 4 -19.27 -6.31 11.16
N ARG A 5 -19.51 -5.01 10.91
CA ARG A 5 -18.68 -4.17 10.03
C ARG A 5 -17.53 -3.56 10.82
N LEU A 6 -16.41 -4.26 10.91
CA LEU A 6 -15.23 -3.75 11.64
C LEU A 6 -14.59 -2.53 10.98
N THR A 7 -14.77 -2.34 9.68
CA THR A 7 -14.26 -1.18 8.93
C THR A 7 -14.81 0.15 9.45
N ASP A 8 -16.01 0.16 10.02
CA ASP A 8 -16.63 1.36 10.60
C ASP A 8 -15.92 1.80 11.89
N TYR A 9 -15.10 0.94 12.47
CA TYR A 9 -14.32 1.16 13.70
C TYR A 9 -12.81 1.18 13.45
N ALA A 10 -12.38 1.15 12.19
CA ALA A 10 -10.96 1.19 11.81
C ALA A 10 -10.39 2.60 12.00
N VAL A 11 -9.86 2.88 13.19
CA VAL A 11 -9.21 4.14 13.55
C VAL A 11 -7.72 3.94 13.75
N MET A 12 -6.93 4.93 13.36
CA MET A 12 -5.48 4.95 13.57
C MET A 12 -5.10 5.89 14.72
N GLY A 13 -4.45 5.30 15.73
CA GLY A 13 -3.92 6.06 16.88
C GLY A 13 -4.51 5.61 18.22
N ILE A 14 -3.67 5.57 19.25
CA ILE A 14 -4.01 5.06 20.59
C ILE A 14 -5.18 5.81 21.21
N PHE A 15 -5.23 7.13 21.06
CA PHE A 15 -6.29 7.97 21.64
C PHE A 15 -7.65 7.77 20.97
N GLN A 16 -7.68 7.38 19.69
CA GLN A 16 -8.93 7.09 18.98
C GLN A 16 -9.46 5.68 19.27
N VAL A 17 -8.58 4.76 19.67
CA VAL A 17 -8.94 3.37 20.01
C VAL A 17 -9.48 3.23 21.42
N LEU A 18 -9.02 4.06 22.37
CA LEU A 18 -9.40 4.00 23.78
C LEU A 18 -10.93 3.99 24.02
N PRO A 19 -11.73 4.87 23.42
CA PRO A 19 -13.19 4.86 23.58
C PRO A 19 -13.86 3.61 23.00
N LEU A 20 -13.22 2.96 22.04
CA LEU A 20 -13.76 1.80 21.31
C LEU A 20 -13.38 0.46 21.96
N ILE A 21 -12.52 0.45 22.97
CA ILE A 21 -11.99 -0.76 23.59
C ILE A 21 -13.11 -1.68 24.12
N PHE A 22 -14.14 -1.11 24.74
CA PHE A 22 -15.27 -1.89 25.23
C PHE A 22 -16.07 -2.55 24.10
N LYS A 23 -16.24 -1.86 22.96
CA LYS A 23 -16.88 -2.42 21.77
C LYS A 23 -16.05 -3.55 21.18
N PHE A 24 -14.74 -3.38 21.07
CA PHE A 24 -13.85 -4.45 20.62
C PHE A 24 -13.90 -5.68 21.52
N ILE A 25 -13.96 -5.51 22.85
CA ILE A 25 -14.14 -6.63 23.77
C ILE A 25 -15.47 -7.35 23.53
N GLN A 26 -16.56 -6.60 23.27
CA GLN A 26 -17.86 -7.19 22.92
C GLN A 26 -17.79 -7.98 21.62
N PHE A 27 -17.15 -7.44 20.57
CA PHE A 27 -16.97 -8.13 19.30
C PHE A 27 -16.13 -9.41 19.45
N VAL A 28 -15.06 -9.37 20.26
CA VAL A 28 -14.28 -10.57 20.57
C VAL A 28 -15.12 -11.63 21.30
N LYS A 29 -16.00 -11.22 22.24
CA LYS A 29 -16.91 -12.13 22.93
C LYS A 29 -17.95 -12.71 21.97
N GLN A 30 -18.53 -11.89 21.10
CA GLN A 30 -19.50 -12.32 20.09
C GLN A 30 -18.87 -13.31 19.10
N ALA A 31 -17.70 -12.99 18.53
CA ALA A 31 -16.97 -13.88 17.66
C ALA A 31 -16.60 -15.19 18.37
N GLY A 32 -16.22 -15.13 19.66
CA GLY A 32 -15.95 -16.33 20.45
C GLY A 32 -17.16 -17.25 20.60
N ARG A 33 -18.35 -16.70 20.90
CA ARG A 33 -19.60 -17.47 20.95
C ARG A 33 -19.92 -18.09 19.59
N TYR A 34 -19.81 -17.31 18.52
CA TYR A 34 -20.00 -17.82 17.17
C TYR A 34 -19.09 -19.02 16.86
N LEU A 35 -17.80 -18.93 17.16
CA LEU A 35 -16.86 -20.02 16.97
C LEU A 35 -17.19 -21.26 17.81
N GLU A 36 -17.72 -21.09 19.03
CA GLU A 36 -18.17 -22.17 19.91
C GLU A 36 -19.42 -22.86 19.38
N THR A 37 -20.38 -22.09 18.85
CA THR A 37 -21.68 -22.60 18.39
C THR A 37 -21.58 -23.20 16.99
N GLU A 38 -21.05 -22.46 16.04
CA GLU A 38 -21.04 -22.85 14.61
C GLU A 38 -19.90 -23.81 14.24
N ARG A 39 -18.82 -23.83 15.05
CA ARG A 39 -17.65 -24.71 14.82
C ARG A 39 -17.19 -24.74 13.37
N PRO A 40 -16.84 -23.59 12.75
CA PRO A 40 -16.44 -23.56 11.35
C PRO A 40 -15.18 -24.41 11.11
N ASP A 41 -15.02 -24.93 9.90
CA ASP A 41 -13.88 -25.76 9.51
C ASP A 41 -12.56 -25.03 9.54
N ALA A 42 -12.58 -23.71 9.39
CA ALA A 42 -11.41 -22.83 9.45
C ALA A 42 -11.78 -21.40 9.80
N VAL A 43 -10.81 -20.63 10.34
CA VAL A 43 -10.87 -19.19 10.50
C VAL A 43 -9.84 -18.54 9.59
N ILE A 44 -10.28 -17.62 8.75
CA ILE A 44 -9.42 -16.83 7.88
C ILE A 44 -9.37 -15.41 8.43
N LEU A 45 -8.18 -14.98 8.84
CA LEU A 45 -7.93 -13.62 9.32
C LEU A 45 -7.37 -12.78 8.18
N VAL A 46 -7.89 -11.57 8.04
CA VAL A 46 -7.45 -10.61 7.03
C VAL A 46 -7.13 -9.30 7.74
N ASP A 47 -5.94 -8.74 7.52
CA ASP A 47 -5.49 -7.47 8.09
C ASP A 47 -5.82 -7.29 9.59
N PHE A 48 -5.99 -6.07 10.07
CA PHE A 48 -6.47 -5.67 11.40
C PHE A 48 -5.87 -6.48 12.59
N PRO A 49 -4.54 -6.54 12.74
CA PRO A 49 -3.87 -7.45 13.67
C PRO A 49 -4.27 -7.22 15.14
N GLY A 50 -4.60 -5.99 15.53
CA GLY A 50 -4.98 -5.67 16.90
C GLY A 50 -6.16 -6.50 17.42
N PHE A 51 -7.18 -6.68 16.58
CA PHE A 51 -8.36 -7.47 16.87
C PHE A 51 -8.13 -8.97 16.56
N ASN A 52 -7.55 -9.27 15.43
CA ASN A 52 -7.40 -10.62 14.92
C ASN A 52 -6.58 -11.54 15.82
N TRP A 53 -5.64 -11.01 16.63
CA TRP A 53 -4.93 -11.81 17.63
C TRP A 53 -5.86 -12.46 18.67
N TRP A 54 -6.94 -11.79 19.04
CA TRP A 54 -7.89 -12.31 20.01
C TRP A 54 -8.77 -13.39 19.39
N ILE A 55 -9.19 -13.20 18.14
CA ILE A 55 -9.96 -14.22 17.39
C ILE A 55 -9.11 -15.46 17.16
N ALA A 56 -7.86 -15.29 16.69
CA ALA A 56 -6.93 -16.40 16.51
C ALA A 56 -6.77 -17.23 17.79
N LYS A 57 -6.57 -16.57 18.94
CA LYS A 57 -6.43 -17.26 20.24
C LYS A 57 -7.68 -18.08 20.58
N LYS A 58 -8.88 -17.55 20.33
CA LYS A 58 -10.14 -18.28 20.60
C LYS A 58 -10.33 -19.45 19.65
N ALA A 59 -10.12 -19.27 18.35
CA ALA A 59 -10.22 -20.34 17.36
C ALA A 59 -9.24 -21.46 17.68
N LYS A 60 -7.99 -21.11 17.99
CA LYS A 60 -6.96 -22.09 18.36
C LYS A 60 -7.32 -22.90 19.62
N ALA A 61 -7.90 -22.27 20.64
CA ALA A 61 -8.37 -22.94 21.85
C ALA A 61 -9.50 -23.96 21.59
N LEU A 62 -10.27 -23.74 20.52
CA LEU A 62 -11.33 -24.64 20.06
C LEU A 62 -10.85 -25.70 19.07
N GLY A 63 -9.55 -25.72 18.73
CA GLY A 63 -8.97 -26.65 17.76
C GLY A 63 -9.36 -26.34 16.31
N ILE A 64 -9.82 -25.13 16.03
CA ILE A 64 -10.18 -24.67 14.68
C ILE A 64 -8.91 -24.14 13.99
N PRO A 65 -8.58 -24.62 12.78
CA PRO A 65 -7.43 -24.14 11.99
C PRO A 65 -7.53 -22.64 11.71
N VAL A 66 -6.41 -21.93 11.88
CA VAL A 66 -6.34 -20.48 11.69
C VAL A 66 -5.38 -20.16 10.55
N PHE A 67 -5.89 -19.48 9.53
CA PHE A 67 -5.14 -18.94 8.40
C PHE A 67 -5.04 -17.43 8.53
N TYR A 68 -3.88 -16.86 8.20
CA TYR A 68 -3.74 -15.42 8.11
C TYR A 68 -3.42 -15.03 6.67
N TYR A 69 -4.41 -14.47 5.99
CA TYR A 69 -4.32 -13.95 4.64
C TYR A 69 -3.74 -12.55 4.66
N LEU A 70 -2.68 -12.29 3.90
CA LEU A 70 -1.92 -11.05 3.92
C LEU A 70 -1.55 -10.65 5.36
N PRO A 71 -0.56 -11.30 5.96
CA PRO A 71 -0.24 -11.14 7.38
C PRO A 71 0.25 -9.72 7.69
N PRO A 72 0.20 -9.31 8.97
CA PRO A 72 0.72 -8.01 9.36
C PRO A 72 2.23 -7.92 9.07
N GLN A 73 2.66 -6.76 8.61
CA GLN A 73 4.06 -6.47 8.24
C GLN A 73 4.97 -6.40 9.47
N LEU A 74 5.11 -7.51 10.19
CA LEU A 74 5.91 -7.60 11.42
C LEU A 74 7.40 -7.36 11.15
N TRP A 75 7.86 -7.67 9.95
CA TRP A 75 9.20 -7.40 9.48
C TRP A 75 9.55 -5.90 9.43
N ALA A 76 8.53 -5.06 9.28
CA ALA A 76 8.71 -3.61 9.16
C ALA A 76 8.89 -2.92 10.52
N TRP A 77 8.14 -3.32 11.57
CA TRP A 77 8.10 -2.52 12.80
C TRP A 77 7.89 -3.29 14.11
N ALA A 78 7.54 -4.58 14.09
CA ALA A 78 7.22 -5.31 15.31
C ALA A 78 7.67 -6.79 15.28
N PRO A 79 8.95 -7.09 14.98
CA PRO A 79 9.42 -8.47 14.76
C PRO A 79 9.22 -9.37 15.99
N TRP A 80 9.19 -8.83 17.21
CA TRP A 80 8.93 -9.61 18.43
C TRP A 80 7.53 -10.23 18.49
N ARG A 81 6.57 -9.69 17.73
CA ARG A 81 5.19 -10.24 17.67
C ARG A 81 5.10 -11.57 16.93
N ILE A 82 6.16 -12.03 16.29
CA ILE A 82 6.24 -13.35 15.65
C ILE A 82 5.86 -14.49 16.61
N ARG A 83 6.11 -14.32 17.92
CA ARG A 83 5.71 -15.28 18.94
C ARG A 83 4.20 -15.49 18.98
N ARG A 84 3.39 -14.47 18.69
CA ARG A 84 1.93 -14.55 18.60
C ARG A 84 1.47 -15.34 17.38
N VAL A 85 2.14 -15.11 16.24
CA VAL A 85 1.88 -15.87 15.00
C VAL A 85 2.16 -17.34 15.24
N ARG A 86 3.36 -17.70 15.69
CA ARG A 86 3.75 -19.09 15.98
C ARG A 86 2.83 -19.82 16.92
N LYS A 87 2.22 -19.10 17.89
CA LYS A 87 1.34 -19.68 18.90
C LYS A 87 -0.08 -19.90 18.41
N ASN A 88 -0.60 -18.99 17.58
CA ASN A 88 -2.05 -18.90 17.33
C ASN A 88 -2.45 -19.02 15.85
N ILE A 89 -1.47 -19.03 14.92
CA ILE A 89 -1.73 -19.13 13.49
C ILE A 89 -1.14 -20.45 12.98
N ASP A 90 -1.91 -21.20 12.24
CA ASP A 90 -1.46 -22.47 11.68
C ASP A 90 -0.76 -22.26 10.32
N TYR A 91 -1.30 -21.36 9.50
CA TYR A 91 -0.78 -21.07 8.16
C TYR A 91 -0.86 -19.59 7.86
N VAL A 92 0.19 -19.03 7.29
CA VAL A 92 0.26 -17.67 6.74
C VAL A 92 0.18 -17.76 5.21
N LEU A 93 -0.65 -16.90 4.62
CA LEU A 93 -0.77 -16.76 3.17
C LEU A 93 -0.19 -15.39 2.80
N SER A 94 1.07 -15.40 2.37
CA SER A 94 1.82 -14.17 2.10
C SER A 94 1.70 -13.72 0.65
N GLY A 95 1.49 -12.43 0.45
CA GLY A 95 1.47 -11.78 -0.86
C GLY A 95 2.84 -11.38 -1.40
N LEU A 96 3.89 -11.42 -0.56
CA LEU A 96 5.23 -10.94 -0.91
C LEU A 96 6.28 -12.03 -0.66
N LYS A 97 7.19 -12.25 -1.62
CA LYS A 97 8.20 -13.31 -1.54
C LYS A 97 9.15 -13.12 -0.36
N PHE A 98 9.67 -11.91 -0.17
CA PHE A 98 10.57 -11.62 0.96
C PHE A 98 9.88 -11.76 2.32
N GLU A 99 8.58 -11.50 2.38
CA GLU A 99 7.76 -11.67 3.59
C GLU A 99 7.60 -13.17 3.92
N LYS A 100 7.35 -14.01 2.90
CA LYS A 100 7.37 -15.47 3.07
C LYS A 100 8.69 -15.93 3.69
N GLU A 101 9.83 -15.56 3.11
CA GLU A 101 11.15 -15.91 3.60
C GLU A 101 11.39 -15.42 5.05
N TRP A 102 10.91 -14.22 5.36
CA TRP A 102 11.02 -13.64 6.70
C TRP A 102 10.23 -14.45 7.75
N TYR A 103 9.02 -14.90 7.42
CA TYR A 103 8.19 -15.70 8.31
C TYR A 103 8.72 -17.14 8.43
N GLU A 104 9.12 -17.77 7.33
CA GLU A 104 9.67 -19.13 7.30
C GLU A 104 10.96 -19.25 8.12
N SER A 105 11.88 -18.30 7.98
CA SER A 105 13.12 -18.25 8.78
C SER A 105 12.87 -18.16 10.28
N ARG A 106 11.63 -17.86 10.71
CA ARG A 106 11.18 -17.80 12.10
C ARG A 106 10.25 -18.95 12.50
N GLY A 107 10.20 -20.00 11.72
CA GLY A 107 9.47 -21.24 12.02
C GLY A 107 7.95 -21.12 11.87
N VAL A 108 7.46 -20.26 10.96
CA VAL A 108 6.06 -20.15 10.57
C VAL A 108 5.83 -20.88 9.24
N LYS A 109 4.72 -21.61 9.13
CA LYS A 109 4.32 -22.22 7.87
C LYS A 109 3.68 -21.16 6.97
N VAL A 110 4.25 -20.96 5.78
CA VAL A 110 3.83 -19.90 4.85
C VAL A 110 3.64 -20.43 3.45
N ASP A 111 2.55 -20.03 2.82
CA ASP A 111 2.37 -20.21 1.39
C ASP A 111 2.51 -18.84 0.71
N TYR A 112 3.27 -18.79 -0.36
CA TYR A 112 3.33 -17.63 -1.23
C TYR A 112 2.21 -17.74 -2.26
N ILE A 113 1.26 -16.81 -2.19
CA ILE A 113 0.05 -16.83 -3.01
C ILE A 113 0.02 -15.72 -4.09
N GLY A 114 1.05 -14.85 -4.14
CA GLY A 114 1.00 -13.61 -4.88
C GLY A 114 0.17 -12.53 -4.17
N HIS A 115 0.28 -11.30 -4.63
CA HIS A 115 -0.44 -10.17 -4.01
C HIS A 115 -1.72 -9.85 -4.78
N PRO A 116 -2.92 -9.91 -4.16
CA PRO A 116 -4.22 -9.75 -4.84
C PRO A 116 -4.40 -8.38 -5.50
N PHE A 117 -3.64 -7.39 -5.07
CA PHE A 117 -3.66 -6.06 -5.68
C PHE A 117 -3.26 -6.08 -7.17
N PHE A 118 -2.39 -6.99 -7.58
CA PHE A 118 -2.03 -7.14 -9.00
C PHE A 118 -3.20 -7.68 -9.84
N ASP A 119 -4.00 -8.61 -9.27
CA ASP A 119 -5.21 -9.09 -9.93
C ASP A 119 -6.25 -7.97 -10.06
N GLU A 120 -6.40 -7.13 -9.01
CA GLU A 120 -7.27 -5.97 -9.03
C GLU A 120 -6.86 -4.98 -10.13
N VAL A 121 -5.57 -4.63 -10.20
CA VAL A 121 -5.05 -3.72 -11.24
C VAL A 121 -5.25 -4.29 -12.63
N ALA A 122 -5.01 -5.59 -12.83
CA ALA A 122 -5.16 -6.24 -14.13
C ALA A 122 -6.62 -6.33 -14.59
N SER A 123 -7.56 -6.49 -13.67
CA SER A 123 -8.99 -6.65 -13.97
C SER A 123 -9.76 -5.34 -14.05
N LYS A 124 -9.22 -4.25 -13.48
CA LYS A 124 -9.92 -2.96 -13.40
C LYS A 124 -9.91 -2.24 -14.76
N PRO A 125 -11.08 -2.01 -15.36
CA PRO A 125 -11.16 -1.23 -16.59
C PRO A 125 -10.80 0.23 -16.33
N LEU A 126 -10.01 0.82 -17.23
CA LEU A 126 -9.66 2.23 -17.20
C LEU A 126 -10.69 3.06 -17.99
N ASP A 127 -10.94 4.27 -17.53
CA ASP A 127 -11.79 5.23 -18.23
C ASP A 127 -11.06 5.77 -19.47
N GLN A 128 -11.50 5.30 -20.65
CA GLN A 128 -10.88 5.64 -21.92
C GLN A 128 -11.01 7.13 -22.26
N ASN A 129 -12.06 7.80 -21.79
CA ASN A 129 -12.23 9.24 -22.02
C ASN A 129 -11.16 10.04 -21.27
N VAL A 130 -10.88 9.66 -20.01
CA VAL A 130 -9.83 10.30 -19.21
C VAL A 130 -8.46 10.01 -19.79
N LEU A 131 -8.19 8.78 -20.24
CA LEU A 131 -6.93 8.44 -20.89
C LEU A 131 -6.73 9.26 -22.19
N HIS A 132 -7.77 9.36 -23.00
CA HIS A 132 -7.72 10.18 -24.22
C HIS A 132 -7.50 11.67 -23.89
N GLU A 133 -8.21 12.22 -22.91
CA GLU A 133 -8.03 13.61 -22.45
C GLU A 133 -6.58 13.89 -22.01
N LEU A 134 -5.96 12.94 -21.30
CA LEU A 134 -4.60 13.09 -20.81
C LEU A 134 -3.55 12.98 -21.93
N THR A 135 -3.76 12.09 -22.91
CA THR A 135 -2.70 11.71 -23.88
C THR A 135 -2.79 12.35 -25.24
N HIS A 136 -3.98 12.88 -25.65
CA HIS A 136 -4.22 13.35 -27.02
C HIS A 136 -3.40 14.58 -27.42
N THR A 137 -2.92 15.37 -26.47
CA THR A 137 -2.18 16.62 -26.72
C THR A 137 -0.68 16.41 -26.94
N GLY A 138 -0.16 15.21 -26.68
CA GLY A 138 1.28 14.92 -26.76
C GLY A 138 2.11 15.60 -25.67
N GLU A 139 1.47 16.15 -24.64
CA GLU A 139 2.13 16.77 -23.48
C GLU A 139 2.93 15.74 -22.68
N LYS A 140 3.97 16.20 -21.98
CA LYS A 140 4.67 15.37 -20.99
C LYS A 140 3.82 15.30 -19.72
N ILE A 141 3.56 14.11 -19.22
CA ILE A 141 2.66 13.87 -18.08
C ILE A 141 3.45 13.43 -16.87
N VAL A 142 3.40 14.21 -15.79
CA VAL A 142 3.92 13.83 -14.48
C VAL A 142 2.74 13.65 -13.52
N GLY A 143 2.41 12.41 -13.20
CA GLY A 143 1.31 12.09 -12.28
C GLY A 143 1.64 12.52 -10.85
N ILE A 144 0.71 13.24 -10.20
CA ILE A 144 0.87 13.72 -8.82
C ILE A 144 -0.10 12.94 -7.92
N LEU A 145 0.47 12.18 -6.97
CA LEU A 145 -0.27 11.30 -6.08
C LEU A 145 -0.04 11.71 -4.61
N PRO A 146 -0.77 12.74 -4.10
CA PRO A 146 -0.46 13.40 -2.82
C PRO A 146 -0.86 12.57 -1.58
N GLY A 147 -1.50 11.42 -1.78
CA GLY A 147 -1.89 10.50 -0.72
C GLY A 147 -3.40 10.27 -0.65
N SER A 148 -3.77 9.23 0.10
CA SER A 148 -5.16 8.82 0.31
C SER A 148 -5.77 9.33 1.61
N ARG A 149 -4.93 9.84 2.54
CA ARG A 149 -5.34 10.40 3.82
C ARG A 149 -5.20 11.92 3.82
N THR A 150 -6.13 12.61 4.47
CA THR A 150 -6.09 14.08 4.58
C THR A 150 -4.75 14.57 5.17
N SER A 151 -4.21 13.89 6.17
CA SER A 151 -2.92 14.23 6.77
C SER A 151 -1.73 14.08 5.82
N GLU A 152 -1.80 13.15 4.86
CA GLU A 152 -0.79 12.98 3.81
C GLU A 152 -0.85 14.14 2.82
N VAL A 153 -2.05 14.42 2.30
CA VAL A 153 -2.29 15.53 1.37
C VAL A 153 -1.83 16.86 1.98
N THR A 154 -2.25 17.14 3.23
CA THR A 154 -1.89 18.39 3.93
C THR A 154 -0.38 18.60 4.05
N ARG A 155 0.38 17.54 4.27
CA ARG A 155 1.83 17.64 4.47
C ARG A 155 2.63 17.64 3.18
N ASN A 156 2.22 16.85 2.20
CA ASN A 156 3.02 16.62 1.00
C ASN A 156 2.65 17.56 -0.15
N PHE A 157 1.38 17.86 -0.37
CA PHE A 157 0.94 18.64 -1.52
C PHE A 157 1.55 20.04 -1.59
N PRO A 158 1.72 20.80 -0.49
CA PRO A 158 2.41 22.11 -0.53
C PRO A 158 3.84 22.03 -1.06
N VAL A 159 4.57 20.97 -0.76
CA VAL A 159 5.92 20.72 -1.27
C VAL A 159 5.87 20.28 -2.73
N MET A 160 4.89 19.43 -3.08
CA MET A 160 4.68 19.03 -4.47
C MET A 160 4.37 20.21 -5.37
N LEU A 161 3.66 21.24 -4.89
CA LEU A 161 3.41 22.49 -5.65
C LEU A 161 4.71 23.21 -6.00
N GLU A 162 5.68 23.27 -5.10
CA GLU A 162 6.97 23.89 -5.38
C GLU A 162 7.78 23.08 -6.40
N ILE A 163 7.75 21.75 -6.31
CA ILE A 163 8.36 20.85 -7.30
C ILE A 163 7.72 21.09 -8.67
N ILE A 164 6.39 21.14 -8.75
CA ILE A 164 5.65 21.40 -10.00
C ILE A 164 6.03 22.76 -10.58
N ARG A 165 6.15 23.82 -9.74
CA ARG A 165 6.54 25.17 -10.17
C ARG A 165 7.89 25.16 -10.88
N GLN A 166 8.88 24.48 -10.32
CA GLN A 166 10.22 24.41 -10.91
C GLN A 166 10.24 23.53 -12.16
N LEU A 167 9.55 22.38 -12.15
CA LEU A 167 9.44 21.51 -13.33
C LEU A 167 8.68 22.20 -14.48
N SER A 168 7.62 22.94 -14.21
CA SER A 168 6.86 23.64 -15.26
C SER A 168 7.66 24.79 -15.93
N GLN A 169 8.60 25.39 -15.21
CA GLN A 169 9.55 26.35 -15.80
C GLN A 169 10.56 25.67 -16.72
N GLN A 170 11.05 24.51 -16.32
CA GLN A 170 12.03 23.73 -17.11
C GLN A 170 11.38 23.01 -18.30
N PHE A 171 10.13 22.54 -18.12
CA PHE A 171 9.35 21.80 -19.12
C PHE A 171 7.98 22.44 -19.33
N PRO A 172 7.88 23.55 -20.09
CA PRO A 172 6.61 24.27 -20.29
C PRO A 172 5.50 23.44 -20.94
N GLN A 173 5.85 22.35 -21.65
CA GLN A 173 4.93 21.40 -22.27
C GLN A 173 4.46 20.28 -21.30
N ALA A 174 4.90 20.30 -20.03
CA ALA A 174 4.49 19.29 -19.07
C ALA A 174 3.18 19.67 -18.40
N ILE A 175 2.34 18.67 -18.15
CA ILE A 175 1.12 18.77 -17.33
C ILE A 175 1.24 17.88 -16.09
N PHE A 176 0.53 18.30 -15.04
CA PHE A 176 0.60 17.67 -13.74
C PHE A 176 -0.81 17.26 -13.28
N PRO A 177 -1.32 16.10 -13.77
CA PRO A 177 -2.58 15.57 -13.28
C PRO A 177 -2.45 15.13 -11.83
N VAL A 178 -3.33 15.63 -10.96
CA VAL A 178 -3.37 15.35 -9.51
C VAL A 178 -4.50 14.39 -9.20
N ALA A 179 -4.15 13.24 -8.64
CA ALA A 179 -5.13 12.25 -8.19
C ALA A 179 -5.73 12.63 -6.83
N CYS A 180 -7.00 12.94 -6.80
CA CYS A 180 -7.76 13.19 -5.60
C CYS A 180 -8.63 11.98 -5.24
N TYR A 181 -8.42 11.39 -4.05
CA TYR A 181 -9.20 10.22 -3.62
C TYR A 181 -10.63 10.58 -3.20
N ARG A 182 -10.85 11.81 -2.68
CA ARG A 182 -12.13 12.32 -2.18
C ARG A 182 -12.30 13.77 -2.58
N GLU A 183 -13.55 14.24 -2.63
CA GLU A 183 -13.91 15.65 -2.84
C GLU A 183 -13.14 16.59 -1.87
N ALA A 184 -13.13 16.25 -0.57
CA ALA A 184 -12.41 17.03 0.43
C ALA A 184 -10.90 17.15 0.16
N HIS A 185 -10.28 16.18 -0.54
CA HIS A 185 -8.88 16.29 -0.96
C HIS A 185 -8.73 17.23 -2.16
N LEU A 186 -9.69 17.23 -3.07
CA LEU A 186 -9.74 18.15 -4.20
C LEU A 186 -9.83 19.60 -3.71
N GLU A 187 -10.76 19.88 -2.79
CA GLU A 187 -10.93 21.21 -2.19
C GLU A 187 -9.67 21.64 -1.44
N LEU A 188 -9.09 20.73 -0.64
CA LEU A 188 -7.85 20.99 0.08
C LEU A 188 -6.69 21.35 -0.85
N CYS A 189 -6.53 20.63 -1.96
CA CYS A 189 -5.49 20.92 -2.95
C CYS A 189 -5.73 22.27 -3.64
N ARG A 190 -6.97 22.61 -4.00
CA ARG A 190 -7.32 23.92 -4.55
C ARG A 190 -7.00 25.05 -3.59
N ASN A 191 -7.37 24.91 -2.31
CA ASN A 191 -7.04 25.90 -1.28
C ASN A 191 -5.52 26.13 -1.14
N PHE A 192 -4.70 25.08 -1.21
CA PHE A 192 -3.25 25.22 -1.23
C PHE A 192 -2.74 25.94 -2.48
N MET A 193 -3.32 25.68 -3.65
CA MET A 193 -2.96 26.41 -4.87
C MET A 193 -3.24 27.90 -4.75
N GLU A 194 -4.38 28.28 -4.19
CA GLU A 194 -4.74 29.69 -3.95
C GLU A 194 -3.79 30.34 -2.95
N GLN A 195 -3.55 29.69 -1.80
CA GLN A 195 -2.64 30.19 -0.75
C GLN A 195 -1.21 30.40 -1.26
N GLN A 196 -0.73 29.55 -2.14
CA GLN A 196 0.62 29.61 -2.71
C GLN A 196 0.69 30.37 -4.07
N GLN A 197 -0.40 31.01 -4.48
CA GLN A 197 -0.50 31.72 -5.76
C GLN A 197 -0.05 30.84 -6.94
N ALA A 198 -0.52 29.58 -6.94
CA ALA A 198 -0.13 28.56 -7.90
C ALA A 198 -1.18 28.29 -9.00
N SER A 199 -2.20 29.16 -9.14
CA SER A 199 -3.33 28.96 -10.05
C SER A 199 -2.94 28.93 -11.53
N GLN A 200 -1.77 29.48 -11.90
CA GLN A 200 -1.25 29.47 -13.26
C GLN A 200 -0.47 28.18 -13.61
N LEU A 201 -0.21 27.31 -12.65
CA LEU A 201 0.50 26.07 -12.92
C LEU A 201 -0.35 25.10 -13.76
N PRO A 202 0.24 24.34 -14.67
CA PRO A 202 -0.47 23.41 -15.56
C PRO A 202 -0.94 22.15 -14.81
N ILE A 203 -1.74 22.34 -13.77
CA ILE A 203 -2.30 21.31 -12.90
C ILE A 203 -3.74 21.01 -13.33
N ARG A 204 -4.06 19.71 -13.44
CA ARG A 204 -5.43 19.20 -13.67
C ARG A 204 -5.82 18.26 -12.55
N PHE A 205 -6.96 18.46 -11.92
CA PHE A 205 -7.44 17.61 -10.81
C PHE A 205 -8.41 16.54 -11.30
N TYR A 206 -8.17 15.31 -10.84
CA TYR A 206 -9.01 14.16 -11.18
C TYR A 206 -9.46 13.44 -9.91
N LEU A 207 -10.78 13.30 -9.77
CA LEU A 207 -11.39 12.59 -8.63
C LEU A 207 -11.49 11.10 -8.92
N LYS A 208 -10.87 10.26 -8.08
CA LYS A 208 -10.90 8.79 -8.21
C LYS A 208 -10.36 8.23 -9.54
N LYS A 209 -9.42 8.94 -10.18
CA LYS A 209 -8.81 8.56 -11.46
C LYS A 209 -7.30 8.29 -11.35
N THR A 210 -6.89 7.73 -10.20
CA THR A 210 -5.46 7.44 -9.94
C THR A 210 -4.89 6.46 -10.96
N SER A 211 -5.65 5.43 -11.34
CA SER A 211 -5.21 4.40 -12.27
C SER A 211 -4.97 4.95 -13.67
N GLU A 212 -5.86 5.82 -14.15
CA GLU A 212 -5.76 6.48 -15.44
C GLU A 212 -4.56 7.43 -15.49
N ILE A 213 -4.32 8.18 -14.39
CA ILE A 213 -3.16 9.07 -14.29
C ILE A 213 -1.86 8.26 -14.35
N ILE A 214 -1.75 7.17 -13.59
CA ILE A 214 -0.56 6.32 -13.58
C ILE A 214 -0.30 5.71 -14.96
N GLU A 215 -1.36 5.25 -15.65
CA GLU A 215 -1.26 4.66 -16.99
C GLU A 215 -0.76 5.67 -18.01
N ALA A 216 -1.28 6.91 -17.97
CA ALA A 216 -0.93 7.97 -18.92
C ALA A 216 0.43 8.61 -18.65
N ALA A 217 0.94 8.55 -17.41
CA ALA A 217 2.13 9.30 -16.99
C ALA A 217 3.44 8.70 -17.51
N GLN A 218 4.38 9.56 -17.88
CA GLN A 218 5.78 9.17 -18.06
C GLN A 218 6.41 8.75 -16.73
N CYS A 219 6.13 9.50 -15.68
CA CYS A 219 6.55 9.21 -14.33
C CYS A 219 5.58 9.84 -13.30
N CYS A 220 5.69 9.46 -12.03
CA CYS A 220 4.86 9.99 -10.97
C CYS A 220 5.69 10.55 -9.81
N LEU A 221 5.14 11.57 -9.13
CA LEU A 221 5.54 12.00 -7.79
C LEU A 221 4.47 11.53 -6.81
N MET A 222 4.85 10.67 -5.87
CA MET A 222 3.88 9.99 -5.00
C MET A 222 4.24 10.06 -3.52
N VAL A 223 3.24 9.86 -2.69
CA VAL A 223 3.43 9.52 -1.26
C VAL A 223 3.47 8.00 -1.12
N SER A 224 4.32 7.48 -0.22
CA SER A 224 4.43 6.04 0.01
C SER A 224 3.09 5.40 0.42
N GLY A 225 2.79 4.23 -0.14
CA GLY A 225 1.58 3.47 0.14
C GLY A 225 1.39 2.31 -0.86
N SER A 226 0.23 1.65 -0.77
CA SER A 226 -0.12 0.52 -1.67
C SER A 226 -0.17 0.91 -3.15
N VAL A 227 -0.37 2.20 -3.47
CA VAL A 227 -0.32 2.71 -4.84
C VAL A 227 1.02 2.43 -5.55
N SER A 228 2.10 2.23 -4.79
CA SER A 228 3.40 1.82 -5.35
C SER A 228 3.35 0.45 -6.05
N LEU A 229 2.46 -0.45 -5.65
CA LEU A 229 2.23 -1.72 -6.36
C LEU A 229 1.51 -1.50 -7.69
N GLU A 230 0.63 -0.50 -7.81
CA GLU A 230 0.03 -0.16 -9.09
C GLU A 230 1.04 0.45 -10.05
N LEU A 231 1.91 1.33 -9.55
CA LEU A 231 3.04 1.86 -10.33
C LEU A 231 3.96 0.74 -10.82
N LEU A 232 4.25 -0.25 -9.99
CA LEU A 232 5.00 -1.44 -10.40
C LEU A 232 4.24 -2.24 -11.46
N ALA A 233 2.94 -2.47 -11.28
CA ALA A 233 2.11 -3.22 -12.22
C ALA A 233 2.05 -2.54 -13.60
N ARG A 234 1.97 -1.22 -13.64
CA ARG A 234 1.96 -0.41 -14.87
C ARG A 234 3.36 -0.03 -15.36
N LYS A 235 4.41 -0.43 -14.61
CA LYS A 235 5.82 -0.16 -14.93
C LYS A 235 6.10 1.35 -15.06
N THR A 236 5.39 2.16 -14.28
CA THR A 236 5.50 3.63 -14.30
C THR A 236 6.54 4.07 -13.26
N PRO A 237 7.65 4.69 -13.68
CA PRO A 237 8.65 5.24 -12.77
C PRO A 237 8.04 6.23 -11.79
N ALA A 238 8.50 6.21 -10.55
CA ALA A 238 8.01 7.15 -9.55
C ALA A 238 9.09 7.57 -8.57
N VAL A 239 8.97 8.81 -8.09
CA VAL A 239 9.71 9.34 -6.95
C VAL A 239 8.78 9.39 -5.74
N VAL A 240 9.27 8.94 -4.60
CA VAL A 240 8.50 8.89 -3.35
C VAL A 240 8.89 10.07 -2.48
N LEU A 241 7.94 10.94 -2.17
CA LEU A 241 8.08 12.00 -1.17
C LEU A 241 7.25 11.66 0.05
N TYR A 242 7.87 11.65 1.23
CA TYR A 242 7.15 11.43 2.48
C TYR A 242 7.53 12.48 3.53
N ARG A 243 6.67 13.49 3.67
CA ARG A 243 6.84 14.55 4.69
C ARG A 243 6.40 14.06 6.06
N SER A 244 7.29 14.20 7.05
CA SER A 244 6.98 13.88 8.43
C SER A 244 7.47 14.97 9.38
N HIS A 245 6.96 14.95 10.63
CA HIS A 245 7.50 15.79 11.71
C HIS A 245 8.70 15.10 12.36
N TRP A 246 9.61 15.89 12.92
CA TRP A 246 10.78 15.39 13.64
C TRP A 246 10.46 14.30 14.66
N GLY A 247 9.40 14.46 15.45
CA GLY A 247 8.99 13.45 16.44
C GLY A 247 8.57 12.13 15.80
N MET A 248 7.81 12.17 14.69
CA MET A 248 7.41 10.95 13.96
C MET A 248 8.60 10.31 13.25
N PHE A 249 9.50 11.09 12.69
CA PHE A 249 10.72 10.61 12.05
C PHE A 249 11.62 9.88 13.05
N PHE A 250 11.85 10.47 14.22
CA PHE A 250 12.62 9.86 15.28
C PHE A 250 11.99 8.55 15.79
N MET A 251 10.66 8.57 16.03
CA MET A 251 9.91 7.37 16.40
C MET A 251 10.00 6.29 15.32
N ALA A 252 9.84 6.67 14.06
CA ALA A 252 9.98 5.75 12.95
C ALA A 252 11.39 5.12 12.91
N HIS A 253 12.42 5.92 13.09
CA HIS A 253 13.81 5.45 13.09
C HIS A 253 14.13 4.48 14.25
N MET A 254 13.43 4.61 15.38
CA MET A 254 13.57 3.69 16.51
C MET A 254 12.84 2.35 16.31
N PHE A 255 11.72 2.34 15.58
CA PHE A 255 10.84 1.16 15.52
C PHE A 255 10.76 0.52 14.14
N ILE A 256 11.08 1.25 13.07
CA ILE A 256 11.05 0.72 11.71
C ILE A 256 12.38 0.03 11.42
N THR A 257 12.32 -1.24 11.03
CA THR A 257 13.49 -2.07 10.74
C THR A 257 13.77 -2.26 9.25
N CYS A 258 12.86 -1.79 8.40
CA CYS A 258 13.01 -1.89 6.95
C CYS A 258 13.84 -0.72 6.38
N LYS A 259 14.65 -1.03 5.35
CA LYS A 259 15.54 -0.07 4.69
C LYS A 259 14.77 0.90 3.78
N TYR A 260 13.67 0.46 3.18
CA TYR A 260 12.91 1.21 2.18
C TYR A 260 11.48 1.47 2.65
N MET A 261 10.84 2.52 2.08
CA MET A 261 9.47 2.91 2.39
C MET A 261 8.45 2.36 1.39
N SER A 262 8.86 2.19 0.13
CA SER A 262 7.97 1.69 -0.94
C SER A 262 8.07 0.17 -1.07
N LEU A 263 6.94 -0.46 -1.38
CA LEU A 263 6.89 -1.91 -1.58
C LEU A 263 7.77 -2.39 -2.75
N PRO A 264 7.84 -1.71 -3.91
CA PRO A 264 8.74 -2.12 -4.99
C PRO A 264 10.22 -2.17 -4.56
N ASN A 265 10.70 -1.18 -3.80
CA ASN A 265 12.06 -1.18 -3.30
C ASN A 265 12.31 -2.30 -2.29
N LEU A 266 11.34 -2.58 -1.42
CA LEU A 266 11.40 -3.70 -0.46
C LEU A 266 11.41 -5.06 -1.17
N ILE A 267 10.57 -5.23 -2.20
CA ILE A 267 10.51 -6.45 -3.01
C ILE A 267 11.84 -6.67 -3.76
N ALA A 268 12.37 -5.59 -4.35
CA ALA A 268 13.63 -5.63 -5.10
C ALA A 268 14.87 -5.76 -4.22
N GLY A 269 14.79 -5.41 -2.93
CA GLY A 269 15.95 -5.30 -2.04
C GLY A 269 16.91 -4.15 -2.42
N GLN A 270 16.53 -3.30 -3.36
CA GLN A 270 17.28 -2.16 -3.89
C GLN A 270 16.37 -0.98 -4.22
N GLU A 271 16.95 0.21 -4.39
CA GLU A 271 16.20 1.41 -4.74
C GLU A 271 15.89 1.44 -6.24
N LEU A 272 14.63 1.21 -6.60
CA LEU A 272 14.10 1.36 -7.97
C LEU A 272 13.24 2.63 -8.10
N MET A 273 12.57 2.99 -7.03
CA MET A 273 11.82 4.24 -6.87
C MET A 273 12.58 5.10 -5.86
N PRO A 274 13.23 6.20 -6.27
CA PRO A 274 13.95 7.07 -5.34
C PRO A 274 13.07 7.59 -4.21
N GLU A 275 13.56 7.54 -2.95
CA GLU A 275 12.78 7.84 -1.76
C GLU A 275 13.34 9.05 -1.01
N PHE A 276 12.48 10.01 -0.72
CA PHE A 276 12.79 11.25 -0.02
C PHE A 276 12.00 11.33 1.30
N PRO A 277 12.55 10.78 2.42
CA PRO A 277 11.99 10.98 3.75
C PRO A 277 12.29 12.41 4.22
N SER A 278 11.34 13.30 3.98
CA SER A 278 11.52 14.76 4.14
C SER A 278 11.11 15.26 5.52
N VAL A 279 12.04 15.91 6.21
CA VAL A 279 11.86 16.49 7.55
C VAL A 279 12.52 17.85 7.62
N GLY A 280 11.88 18.84 8.25
CA GLY A 280 12.40 20.22 8.32
C GLY A 280 12.24 20.96 6.99
N SER A 281 13.30 21.71 6.54
CA SER A 281 13.26 22.37 5.24
C SER A 281 13.25 21.36 4.10
N PRO A 282 12.35 21.48 3.11
CA PRO A 282 12.25 20.57 1.98
C PRO A 282 13.20 20.90 0.82
N ASP A 283 14.00 21.97 0.89
CA ASP A 283 14.71 22.54 -0.26
C ASP A 283 15.64 21.54 -0.97
N LYS A 284 16.39 20.75 -0.17
CA LYS A 284 17.26 19.70 -0.71
C LYS A 284 16.47 18.57 -1.39
N ASP A 285 15.34 18.19 -0.79
CA ASP A 285 14.48 17.14 -1.32
C ASP A 285 13.82 17.61 -2.62
N ILE A 286 13.36 18.87 -2.68
CA ILE A 286 12.81 19.51 -3.88
C ILE A 286 13.85 19.50 -5.00
N ALA A 287 15.08 19.92 -4.73
CA ALA A 287 16.15 19.93 -5.71
C ALA A 287 16.48 18.52 -6.23
N GLY A 288 16.57 17.53 -5.32
CA GLY A 288 16.83 16.14 -5.68
C GLY A 288 15.71 15.52 -6.52
N ILE A 289 14.46 15.75 -6.15
CA ILE A 289 13.27 15.27 -6.88
C ILE A 289 13.21 15.89 -8.28
N ASN A 290 13.42 17.21 -8.37
CA ASN A 290 13.44 17.91 -9.66
C ASN A 290 14.56 17.44 -10.57
N ALA A 291 15.73 17.14 -10.05
CA ALA A 291 16.83 16.57 -10.83
C ALA A 291 16.47 15.21 -11.44
N ILE A 292 15.84 14.32 -10.65
CA ILE A 292 15.44 12.98 -11.12
C ILE A 292 14.31 13.05 -12.13
N ILE A 293 13.22 13.77 -11.80
CA ILE A 293 12.08 13.90 -12.73
C ILE A 293 12.51 14.66 -13.98
N GLY A 294 13.33 15.72 -13.82
CA GLY A 294 13.88 16.46 -14.96
C GLY A 294 14.74 15.60 -15.89
N ASP A 295 15.57 14.71 -15.32
CA ASP A 295 16.33 13.75 -16.12
C ASP A 295 15.40 12.79 -16.89
N TRP A 296 14.40 12.22 -16.23
CA TRP A 296 13.42 11.35 -16.90
C TRP A 296 12.63 12.06 -18.01
N LEU A 297 12.28 13.32 -17.82
CA LEU A 297 11.58 14.10 -18.85
C LEU A 297 12.51 14.55 -19.99
N GLY A 298 13.78 14.83 -19.69
CA GLY A 298 14.76 15.30 -20.65
C GLY A 298 15.47 14.18 -21.42
N THR A 299 15.63 13.01 -20.79
CA THR A 299 16.45 11.91 -21.30
C THR A 299 15.61 10.62 -21.43
N PRO A 300 15.02 10.35 -22.62
CA PRO A 300 14.18 9.15 -22.83
C PRO A 300 14.87 7.84 -22.44
N PHE A 301 16.19 7.74 -22.60
CA PHE A 301 16.96 6.56 -22.24
C PHE A 301 16.93 6.29 -20.72
N SER A 302 17.09 7.32 -19.89
CA SER A 302 17.06 7.21 -18.43
C SER A 302 15.69 6.74 -17.93
N LEU A 303 14.63 7.31 -18.49
CA LEU A 303 13.26 6.89 -18.20
C LEU A 303 13.02 5.43 -18.56
N GLU A 304 13.42 5.02 -19.78
CA GLU A 304 13.23 3.65 -20.26
C GLU A 304 14.05 2.64 -19.46
N GLN A 305 15.26 2.99 -19.05
CA GLN A 305 16.07 2.14 -18.17
C GLN A 305 15.35 1.87 -16.84
N THR A 306 14.70 2.89 -16.26
CA THR A 306 13.92 2.71 -15.02
C THR A 306 12.68 1.85 -15.25
N ARG A 307 11.97 2.05 -16.36
CA ARG A 307 10.82 1.20 -16.76
C ARG A 307 11.23 -0.28 -16.91
N ASN A 308 12.37 -0.52 -17.55
CA ASN A 308 12.89 -1.87 -17.75
C ASN A 308 13.21 -2.57 -16.42
N LYS A 309 13.78 -1.85 -15.44
CA LYS A 309 14.02 -2.39 -14.09
C LYS A 309 12.70 -2.75 -13.39
N LEU A 310 11.68 -1.89 -13.47
CA LEU A 310 10.36 -2.18 -12.93
C LEU A 310 9.69 -3.35 -13.64
N SER A 311 9.83 -3.46 -14.97
CA SER A 311 9.32 -4.57 -15.76
C SER A 311 9.96 -5.90 -15.35
N SER A 312 11.27 -5.94 -15.16
CA SER A 312 11.97 -7.14 -14.68
C SER A 312 11.47 -7.55 -13.30
N LEU A 313 11.37 -6.59 -12.37
CA LEU A 313 10.84 -6.87 -11.02
C LEU A 313 9.40 -7.41 -11.08
N TYR A 314 8.54 -6.79 -11.88
CA TYR A 314 7.16 -7.25 -12.07
C TYR A 314 7.13 -8.71 -12.55
N ASN A 315 7.87 -9.03 -13.60
CA ASN A 315 7.90 -10.37 -14.20
C ASN A 315 8.45 -11.44 -13.23
N GLU A 316 9.38 -11.06 -12.35
CA GLU A 316 9.98 -11.97 -11.37
C GLU A 316 9.10 -12.21 -10.14
N THR A 317 8.22 -11.27 -9.81
CA THR A 317 7.55 -11.28 -8.50
C THR A 317 6.03 -11.42 -8.57
N VAL A 318 5.41 -11.07 -9.70
CA VAL A 318 3.95 -11.10 -9.80
C VAL A 318 3.47 -12.48 -10.24
N ILE A 319 2.64 -13.05 -9.39
CA ILE A 319 1.92 -14.30 -9.66
C ILE A 319 0.44 -13.96 -9.78
N PRO A 320 -0.21 -14.18 -10.93
CA PRO A 320 -1.63 -13.89 -11.09
C PRO A 320 -2.50 -14.91 -10.33
N GLY A 321 -3.75 -14.52 -10.03
CA GLY A 321 -4.71 -15.40 -9.39
C GLY A 321 -4.50 -15.57 -7.89
N ALA A 322 -3.95 -14.58 -7.20
CA ALA A 322 -3.63 -14.63 -5.77
C ALA A 322 -4.81 -15.09 -4.89
N SER A 323 -6.02 -14.58 -5.16
CA SER A 323 -7.21 -14.97 -4.40
C SER A 323 -7.61 -16.43 -4.65
N ALA A 324 -7.48 -16.94 -5.87
CA ALA A 324 -7.74 -18.33 -6.20
C ALA A 324 -6.70 -19.27 -5.56
N GLN A 325 -5.41 -18.90 -5.62
CA GLN A 325 -4.34 -19.64 -4.96
C GLN A 325 -4.51 -19.70 -3.44
N ALA A 326 -4.95 -18.59 -2.82
CA ALA A 326 -5.27 -18.56 -1.40
C ALA A 326 -6.43 -19.52 -1.05
N ALA A 327 -7.50 -19.50 -1.85
CA ALA A 327 -8.64 -20.40 -1.65
C ALA A 327 -8.23 -21.87 -1.77
N GLU A 328 -7.45 -22.22 -2.78
CA GLU A 328 -6.94 -23.58 -2.99
C GLU A 328 -6.05 -24.03 -1.83
N ALA A 329 -5.11 -23.18 -1.40
CA ALA A 329 -4.24 -23.46 -0.27
C ALA A 329 -5.02 -23.69 1.04
N ILE A 330 -6.11 -22.97 1.28
CA ILE A 330 -6.98 -23.17 2.44
C ILE A 330 -7.76 -24.48 2.32
N LEU A 331 -8.46 -24.68 1.21
CA LEU A 331 -9.32 -25.84 1.00
C LEU A 331 -8.56 -27.17 1.08
N SER A 332 -7.39 -27.25 0.46
CA SER A 332 -6.55 -28.46 0.51
C SER A 332 -6.17 -28.86 1.92
N ARG A 333 -5.88 -27.87 2.80
CA ARG A 333 -5.49 -28.13 4.19
C ARG A 333 -6.67 -28.47 5.10
N VAL A 334 -7.82 -27.81 4.87
CA VAL A 334 -9.07 -28.12 5.60
C VAL A 334 -9.51 -29.57 5.30
N GLN A 335 -9.51 -29.98 4.04
CA GLN A 335 -9.89 -31.33 3.63
C GLN A 335 -8.94 -32.40 4.22
N THR A 336 -7.63 -32.14 4.22
CA THR A 336 -6.64 -33.05 4.79
C THR A 336 -6.83 -33.19 6.30
N GLY A 337 -7.08 -32.09 7.00
CA GLY A 337 -7.34 -32.10 8.44
C GLY A 337 -8.62 -32.83 8.84
N SER A 338 -9.68 -32.71 8.04
CA SER A 338 -10.93 -33.45 8.21
C SER A 338 -10.76 -34.96 8.03
N ARG A 339 -10.00 -35.38 7.02
CA ARG A 339 -9.69 -36.83 6.79
C ARG A 339 -8.86 -37.43 7.94
N GLN A 340 -7.89 -36.68 8.48
CA GLN A 340 -7.10 -37.15 9.62
C GLN A 340 -7.92 -37.27 10.89
N LYS A 341 -8.87 -36.36 11.13
CA LYS A 341 -9.81 -36.45 12.27
C LYS A 341 -10.83 -37.58 12.13
N ALA A 342 -11.21 -37.96 10.91
CA ALA A 342 -12.12 -39.06 10.65
C ALA A 342 -11.41 -40.43 10.72
N ALA A 343 -10.08 -40.47 10.60
CA ALA A 343 -9.26 -41.67 10.64
C ALA A 343 -8.65 -41.98 12.03
N ALA A 344 -8.78 -41.06 12.99
CA ALA A 344 -8.32 -41.18 14.37
C ALA A 344 -9.50 -41.42 15.32
#